data_8f380a8cfab80875fa9e8b6d68fc11a4
#
_entry.id   8f380a8cfab80875fa9e8b6d68fc11a4
#
_cell.length_a   1.000
_cell.length_b   1.000
_cell.length_c   1.000
_cell.angle_alpha   90.00
_cell.angle_beta   90.00
_cell.angle_gamma   90.00
#
_symmetry.space_group_name_H-M   'P 1'
#
loop_
_entity.id
_entity.type
_entity.pdbx_description
1 polymer ?
#
loop_
_entity_poly.entity_id
_entity_poly.type
_entity_poly.pdbx_seq_one_letter_code
_entity_poly.pdbx_strand_id
1 'polypeptide(L)'
;MPAIYILNGPNLNLLGVRDPAVYGNDTLADIEERCLARAASLDLLIEFRQTNHEGQLVDWIQEARESADGIILNAGALTHTSVAVLDALLAAELPVIEVHLSNIFRRESFRHHSYVSLAATAVICGLGAQGYERALDALANLIEREPAEADR
;
A
#
# COMPACT_ATOMS: atom_id res chain seq x y z
N MET A 1 -14.77 2.10 13.77
CA MET A 1 -14.06 1.20 12.84
C MET A 1 -12.80 1.88 12.34
N PRO A 2 -11.66 1.24 12.42
CA PRO A 2 -10.43 1.82 11.86
C PRO A 2 -10.54 2.03 10.36
N ALA A 3 -9.88 3.08 9.86
CA ALA A 3 -9.86 3.45 8.46
C ALA A 3 -8.47 3.22 7.87
N ILE A 4 -8.41 2.54 6.73
CA ILE A 4 -7.17 2.24 6.02
C ILE A 4 -7.20 2.94 4.67
N TYR A 5 -6.15 3.70 4.37
CA TYR A 5 -5.94 4.24 3.04
C TYR A 5 -5.13 3.25 2.23
N ILE A 6 -5.68 2.81 1.11
CA ILE A 6 -4.98 1.95 0.15
C ILE A 6 -4.65 2.81 -1.05
N LEU A 7 -3.37 3.12 -1.20
CA LEU A 7 -2.89 4.09 -2.19
C LEU A 7 -2.06 3.37 -3.26
N ASN A 8 -2.36 3.69 -4.50
CA ASN A 8 -1.76 3.06 -5.67
C ASN A 8 -1.14 4.12 -6.56
N GLY A 9 0.09 3.89 -6.96
CA GLY A 9 0.90 4.84 -7.73
C GLY A 9 0.80 4.70 -9.24
N PRO A 10 1.79 5.29 -9.96
CA PRO A 10 1.76 5.39 -11.41
C PRO A 10 1.59 4.06 -12.13
N ASN A 11 0.80 4.09 -13.19
CA ASN A 11 0.55 3.01 -14.13
C ASN A 11 -0.30 1.85 -13.56
N LEU A 12 -0.67 1.87 -12.27
CA LEU A 12 -1.51 0.82 -11.70
C LEU A 12 -2.94 0.86 -12.25
N ASN A 13 -3.36 1.99 -12.80
CA ASN A 13 -4.61 2.09 -13.53
C ASN A 13 -4.64 1.23 -14.82
N LEU A 14 -3.47 0.80 -15.30
CA LEU A 14 -3.33 -0.04 -16.49
C LEU A 14 -3.26 -1.55 -16.19
N LEU A 15 -3.49 -1.95 -14.95
CA LEU A 15 -3.53 -3.37 -14.59
C LEU A 15 -4.59 -4.12 -15.40
N GLY A 16 -4.24 -5.35 -15.81
CA GLY A 16 -5.09 -6.16 -16.68
C GLY A 16 -4.85 -5.91 -18.16
N VAL A 17 -4.22 -4.79 -18.53
CA VAL A 17 -3.91 -4.40 -19.91
C VAL A 17 -2.41 -4.44 -20.16
N ARG A 18 -1.58 -4.06 -19.15
CA ARG A 18 -0.13 -3.94 -19.24
C ARG A 18 0.55 -5.16 -18.62
N ASP A 19 1.46 -5.78 -19.39
CA ASP A 19 2.36 -6.87 -18.95
C ASP A 19 1.68 -7.91 -18.02
N PRO A 20 0.64 -8.64 -18.48
CA PRO A 20 -0.06 -9.62 -17.62
C PRO A 20 0.86 -10.69 -17.04
N ALA A 21 1.95 -11.03 -17.75
CA ALA A 21 2.93 -12.01 -17.28
C ALA A 21 3.66 -11.55 -16.01
N VAL A 22 3.76 -10.23 -15.77
CA VAL A 22 4.44 -9.65 -14.60
C VAL A 22 3.44 -9.31 -13.49
N TYR A 23 2.31 -8.69 -13.86
CA TYR A 23 1.36 -8.12 -12.89
C TYR A 23 0.08 -8.94 -12.71
N GLY A 24 -0.13 -9.98 -13.53
CA GLY A 24 -1.35 -10.78 -13.53
C GLY A 24 -2.45 -10.18 -14.39
N ASN A 25 -3.62 -10.82 -14.39
CA ASN A 25 -4.77 -10.44 -15.21
C ASN A 25 -5.81 -9.59 -14.45
N ASP A 26 -5.68 -9.45 -13.13
CA ASP A 26 -6.61 -8.66 -12.35
C ASP A 26 -6.48 -7.17 -12.72
N THR A 27 -7.62 -6.50 -12.86
CA THR A 27 -7.65 -5.04 -12.99
C THR A 27 -7.55 -4.41 -11.60
N LEU A 28 -7.28 -3.11 -11.56
CA LEU A 28 -7.29 -2.37 -10.30
C LEU A 28 -8.68 -2.42 -9.64
N ALA A 29 -9.75 -2.38 -10.44
CA ALA A 29 -11.12 -2.51 -9.94
C ALA A 29 -11.37 -3.87 -9.28
N ASP A 30 -10.82 -4.95 -9.85
CA ASP A 30 -10.89 -6.28 -9.24
C ASP A 30 -10.19 -6.31 -7.89
N ILE A 31 -9.04 -5.67 -7.79
CA ILE A 31 -8.27 -5.57 -6.54
C ILE A 31 -9.06 -4.78 -5.49
N GLU A 32 -9.64 -3.66 -5.89
CA GLU A 32 -10.49 -2.84 -5.00
C GLU A 32 -11.65 -3.66 -4.43
N GLU A 33 -12.32 -4.43 -5.27
CA GLU A 33 -13.44 -5.27 -4.88
C GLU A 33 -13.02 -6.33 -3.84
N ARG A 34 -11.87 -6.96 -4.05
CA ARG A 34 -11.30 -7.91 -3.09
C ARG A 34 -10.95 -7.23 -1.77
N CYS A 35 -10.41 -6.03 -1.82
CA CYS A 35 -10.07 -5.25 -0.63
C CYS A 35 -11.33 -4.87 0.16
N LEU A 36 -12.39 -4.44 -0.52
CA LEU A 36 -13.65 -4.11 0.12
C LEU A 36 -14.24 -5.32 0.86
N ALA A 37 -14.26 -6.49 0.22
CA ALA A 37 -14.75 -7.70 0.83
C ALA A 37 -13.93 -8.12 2.06
N ARG A 38 -12.59 -8.05 1.94
CA ARG A 38 -11.71 -8.42 3.05
C ARG A 38 -11.83 -7.43 4.21
N ALA A 39 -11.86 -6.13 3.92
CA ALA A 39 -12.02 -5.08 4.92
C ALA A 39 -13.33 -5.27 5.70
N ALA A 40 -14.43 -5.57 5.01
CA ALA A 40 -15.70 -5.82 5.66
C ALA A 40 -15.61 -6.97 6.66
N SER A 41 -14.90 -8.05 6.31
CA SER A 41 -14.72 -9.20 7.21
C SER A 41 -13.85 -8.89 8.43
N LEU A 42 -13.05 -7.83 8.36
CA LEU A 42 -12.13 -7.39 9.42
C LEU A 42 -12.67 -6.17 10.19
N ASP A 43 -13.87 -5.71 9.88
CA ASP A 43 -14.48 -4.50 10.45
C ASP A 43 -13.61 -3.26 10.22
N LEU A 44 -13.05 -3.14 9.00
CA LEU A 44 -12.25 -2.00 8.58
C LEU A 44 -12.99 -1.20 7.51
N LEU A 45 -12.83 0.12 7.55
CA LEU A 45 -13.20 1.01 6.46
C LEU A 45 -11.98 1.22 5.57
N ILE A 46 -12.17 1.32 4.26
CA ILE A 46 -11.07 1.60 3.35
C ILE A 46 -11.38 2.78 2.42
N GLU A 47 -10.33 3.54 2.11
CA GLU A 47 -10.28 4.50 1.01
C GLU A 47 -9.30 3.95 -0.01
N PHE A 48 -9.79 3.56 -1.17
CA PHE A 48 -8.97 2.96 -2.24
C PHE A 48 -8.79 3.99 -3.34
N ARG A 49 -7.55 4.39 -3.61
CA ARG A 49 -7.23 5.47 -4.55
C ARG A 49 -6.05 5.12 -5.43
N GLN A 50 -5.97 5.74 -6.59
CA GLN A 50 -4.85 5.59 -7.53
C GLN A 50 -4.53 6.95 -8.16
N THR A 51 -3.25 7.23 -8.35
CA THR A 51 -2.78 8.42 -9.05
C THR A 51 -1.49 8.14 -9.80
N ASN A 52 -1.29 8.85 -10.91
CA ASN A 52 -0.01 8.87 -11.63
C ASN A 52 0.90 10.01 -11.17
N HIS A 53 0.44 10.85 -10.24
CA HIS A 53 1.14 12.06 -9.84
C HIS A 53 1.76 11.91 -8.45
N GLU A 54 3.06 12.11 -8.37
CA GLU A 54 3.82 12.03 -7.11
C GLU A 54 3.25 12.99 -6.05
N GLY A 55 3.00 14.24 -6.44
CA GLY A 55 2.48 15.25 -5.52
C GLY A 55 1.12 14.89 -4.95
N GLN A 56 0.25 14.29 -5.76
CA GLN A 56 -1.05 13.85 -5.27
C GLN A 56 -0.92 12.70 -4.27
N LEU A 57 0.02 11.80 -4.51
CA LEU A 57 0.30 10.70 -3.58
C LEU A 57 0.77 11.26 -2.23
N VAL A 58 1.65 12.25 -2.25
CA VAL A 58 2.11 12.97 -1.06
C VAL A 58 0.93 13.62 -0.33
N ASP A 59 0.06 14.31 -1.04
CA ASP A 59 -1.12 14.96 -0.45
C ASP A 59 -2.05 13.95 0.21
N TRP A 60 -2.27 12.80 -0.40
CA TRP A 60 -3.11 11.75 0.17
C TRP A 60 -2.49 11.11 1.43
N ILE A 61 -1.18 10.97 1.46
CA ILE A 61 -0.48 10.47 2.65
C ILE A 61 -0.63 11.48 3.79
N GLN A 62 -0.53 12.78 3.50
CA GLN A 62 -0.77 13.82 4.50
C GLN A 62 -2.22 13.82 4.99
N GLU A 63 -3.17 13.60 4.09
CA GLU A 63 -4.59 13.44 4.46
C GLU A 63 -4.77 12.22 5.38
N ALA A 64 -4.12 11.11 5.07
CA ALA A 64 -4.18 9.88 5.88
C ALA A 64 -3.72 10.12 7.32
N ARG A 65 -2.72 10.97 7.51
CA ARG A 65 -2.24 11.33 8.84
C ARG A 65 -3.38 11.79 9.76
N GLU A 66 -4.34 12.53 9.21
CA GLU A 66 -5.46 13.08 9.98
C GLU A 66 -6.68 12.17 9.99
N SER A 67 -6.84 11.32 8.97
CA SER A 67 -8.10 10.62 8.70
C SER A 67 -8.01 9.10 8.70
N ALA A 68 -6.81 8.53 8.82
CA ALA A 68 -6.62 7.08 8.75
C ALA A 68 -5.87 6.54 9.96
N ASP A 69 -5.97 5.23 10.13
CA ASP A 69 -5.28 4.48 11.17
C ASP A 69 -4.12 3.65 10.60
N GLY A 70 -4.03 3.54 9.29
CA GLY A 70 -2.95 2.83 8.61
C GLY A 70 -2.98 3.06 7.11
N ILE A 71 -1.87 2.73 6.46
CA ILE A 71 -1.69 2.91 5.02
C ILE A 71 -1.20 1.60 4.41
N ILE A 72 -1.81 1.20 3.29
CA ILE A 72 -1.27 0.21 2.37
C ILE A 72 -0.82 0.98 1.14
N LEU A 73 0.44 0.85 0.77
CA LEU A 73 1.01 1.61 -0.35
C LEU A 73 1.66 0.69 -1.37
N ASN A 74 1.14 0.75 -2.59
CA ASN A 74 1.81 0.26 -3.78
C ASN A 74 2.19 1.48 -4.63
N ALA A 75 3.39 2.01 -4.39
CA ALA A 75 3.81 3.27 -5.02
C ALA A 75 4.22 3.09 -6.49
N GLY A 76 4.17 1.87 -7.03
CA GLY A 76 4.63 1.62 -8.39
C GLY A 76 6.11 1.98 -8.54
N ALA A 77 6.48 2.62 -9.64
CA ALA A 77 7.86 3.02 -9.89
C ALA A 77 8.37 4.08 -8.90
N LEU A 78 7.49 4.85 -8.27
CA LEU A 78 7.89 5.84 -7.25
C LEU A 78 8.53 5.19 -6.02
N THR A 79 8.30 3.90 -5.81
CA THR A 79 8.97 3.10 -4.78
C THR A 79 10.50 3.26 -4.85
N HIS A 80 11.03 3.32 -6.07
CA HIS A 80 12.47 3.26 -6.35
C HIS A 80 13.10 4.65 -6.53
N THR A 81 12.31 5.72 -6.53
CA THR A 81 12.78 7.06 -6.89
C THR A 81 12.34 8.17 -5.94
N SER A 82 11.26 7.99 -5.18
CA SER A 82 10.65 9.11 -4.48
C SER A 82 11.06 9.23 -3.02
N VAL A 83 11.96 10.15 -2.74
CA VAL A 83 12.26 10.59 -1.38
C VAL A 83 11.09 11.40 -0.81
N ALA A 84 10.36 12.14 -1.67
CA ALA A 84 9.21 12.91 -1.23
C ALA A 84 8.10 12.03 -0.63
N VAL A 85 7.84 10.88 -1.24
CA VAL A 85 6.87 9.91 -0.70
C VAL A 85 7.38 9.32 0.62
N LEU A 86 8.66 8.97 0.70
CA LEU A 86 9.27 8.50 1.95
C LEU A 86 9.07 9.52 3.08
N ASP A 87 9.39 10.78 2.82
CA ASP A 87 9.28 11.83 3.83
C ASP A 87 7.83 12.03 4.29
N ALA A 88 6.87 11.95 3.37
CA ALA A 88 5.45 12.03 3.69
C ALA A 88 5.01 10.87 4.60
N LEU A 89 5.46 9.65 4.31
CA LEU A 89 5.16 8.48 5.12
C LEU A 89 5.73 8.59 6.54
N LEU A 90 6.97 9.08 6.66
CA LEU A 90 7.59 9.30 7.97
C LEU A 90 6.82 10.37 8.77
N ALA A 91 6.37 11.43 8.10
CA ALA A 91 5.61 12.50 8.73
C ALA A 91 4.20 12.05 9.16
N ALA A 92 3.64 11.05 8.49
CA ALA A 92 2.30 10.55 8.79
C ALA A 92 2.24 9.80 10.14
N GLU A 93 3.33 9.17 10.55
CA GLU A 93 3.43 8.43 11.81
C GLU A 93 2.36 7.35 11.96
N LEU A 94 2.01 6.70 10.84
CA LEU A 94 1.04 5.61 10.80
C LEU A 94 1.75 4.30 10.46
N PRO A 95 1.20 3.14 10.85
CA PRO A 95 1.68 1.87 10.33
C PRO A 95 1.47 1.81 8.83
N VAL A 96 2.50 1.40 8.10
CA VAL A 96 2.51 1.31 6.64
C VAL A 96 2.89 -0.11 6.23
N ILE A 97 2.11 -0.69 5.34
CA ILE A 97 2.49 -1.94 4.67
C ILE A 97 2.76 -1.61 3.20
N GLU A 98 3.98 -1.87 2.78
CA GLU A 98 4.37 -1.73 1.36
C GLU A 98 3.95 -2.99 0.61
N VAL A 99 3.24 -2.82 -0.53
CA VAL A 99 2.77 -3.95 -1.33
C VAL A 99 3.24 -3.80 -2.77
N HIS A 100 3.72 -4.90 -3.34
CA HIS A 100 4.04 -5.03 -4.76
C HIS A 100 3.37 -6.29 -5.30
N LEU A 101 2.74 -6.20 -6.46
CA LEU A 101 2.10 -7.36 -7.11
C LEU A 101 3.14 -8.39 -7.53
N SER A 102 4.23 -7.91 -8.16
CA SER A 102 5.32 -8.77 -8.60
C SER A 102 6.36 -8.94 -7.49
N ASN A 103 7.20 -9.98 -7.63
CA ASN A 103 8.40 -10.08 -6.81
C ASN A 103 9.47 -9.16 -7.43
N ILE A 104 9.64 -7.98 -6.84
CA ILE A 104 10.57 -6.95 -7.35
C ILE A 104 12.02 -7.43 -7.35
N PHE A 105 12.37 -8.40 -6.52
CA PHE A 105 13.73 -8.94 -6.44
C PHE A 105 14.06 -9.92 -7.57
N ARG A 106 13.08 -10.31 -8.36
CA ARG A 106 13.26 -11.12 -9.58
C ARG A 106 13.26 -10.27 -10.85
N ARG A 107 13.23 -8.96 -10.71
CA ARG A 107 13.19 -8.00 -11.80
C ARG A 107 14.53 -7.27 -11.91
N GLU A 108 14.57 -6.16 -12.67
CA GLU A 108 15.79 -5.38 -12.89
C GLU A 108 16.34 -4.86 -11.56
N SER A 109 17.67 -4.77 -11.46
CA SER A 109 18.35 -4.41 -10.21
C SER A 109 17.90 -3.06 -9.64
N PHE A 110 17.52 -2.09 -10.48
CA PHE A 110 17.05 -0.79 -9.99
C PHE A 110 15.75 -0.89 -9.20
N ARG A 111 15.00 -2.00 -9.31
CA ARG A 111 13.77 -2.24 -8.56
C ARG A 111 14.02 -2.89 -7.20
N HIS A 112 15.26 -3.25 -6.91
CA HIS A 112 15.59 -3.91 -5.64
C HIS A 112 15.75 -2.92 -4.48
N HIS A 113 15.81 -1.62 -4.78
CA HIS A 113 15.89 -0.57 -3.78
C HIS A 113 14.51 0.08 -3.59
N SER A 114 14.08 0.22 -2.34
CA SER A 114 12.82 0.86 -2.01
C SER A 114 13.03 1.94 -0.97
N TYR A 115 12.69 3.18 -1.32
CA TYR A 115 12.59 4.26 -0.35
C TYR A 115 11.42 4.05 0.62
N VAL A 116 10.32 3.49 0.13
CA VAL A 116 9.11 3.23 0.94
C VAL A 116 9.42 2.29 2.10
N SER A 117 10.30 1.31 1.88
CA SER A 117 10.67 0.32 2.90
C SER A 117 11.29 0.94 4.15
N LEU A 118 11.89 2.13 4.04
CA LEU A 118 12.46 2.83 5.19
C LEU A 118 11.38 3.34 6.16
N ALA A 119 10.15 3.51 5.69
CA ALA A 119 9.00 3.94 6.49
C ALA A 119 8.03 2.80 6.78
N ALA A 120 8.07 1.70 6.02
CA ALA A 120 7.11 0.62 6.12
C ALA A 120 7.40 -0.28 7.34
N THR A 121 6.33 -0.70 8.01
CA THR A 121 6.41 -1.73 9.05
C THR A 121 6.73 -3.08 8.44
N ALA A 122 6.17 -3.38 7.26
CA ALA A 122 6.37 -4.64 6.56
C ALA A 122 6.27 -4.45 5.05
N VAL A 123 6.85 -5.41 4.32
CA VAL A 123 6.83 -5.44 2.85
C VAL A 123 6.23 -6.77 2.41
N ILE A 124 5.27 -6.72 1.50
CA ILE A 124 4.69 -7.90 0.86
C ILE A 124 4.93 -7.75 -0.64
N CYS A 125 5.60 -8.71 -1.26
CA CYS A 125 5.80 -8.68 -2.69
C CYS A 125 5.65 -10.08 -3.30
N GLY A 126 5.14 -10.14 -4.53
CA GLY A 126 5.06 -11.38 -5.29
C GLY A 126 3.79 -12.20 -5.12
N LEU A 127 2.82 -11.74 -4.34
CA LEU A 127 1.56 -12.45 -4.10
C LEU A 127 0.42 -11.98 -5.03
N GLY A 128 0.70 -11.10 -5.99
CA GLY A 128 -0.35 -10.53 -6.83
C GLY A 128 -1.38 -9.77 -6.00
N ALA A 129 -2.63 -9.82 -6.42
CA ALA A 129 -3.73 -9.15 -5.72
C ALA A 129 -3.91 -9.60 -4.27
N GLN A 130 -3.59 -10.86 -3.98
CA GLN A 130 -3.70 -11.40 -2.62
C GLN A 130 -2.83 -10.63 -1.62
N GLY A 131 -1.74 -10.01 -2.08
CA GLY A 131 -0.87 -9.21 -1.21
C GLY A 131 -1.62 -8.08 -0.51
N TYR A 132 -2.57 -7.45 -1.17
CA TYR A 132 -3.40 -6.39 -0.57
C TYR A 132 -4.27 -6.94 0.57
N GLU A 133 -4.85 -8.12 0.37
CA GLU A 133 -5.68 -8.75 1.40
C GLU A 133 -4.85 -9.13 2.62
N ARG A 134 -3.63 -9.65 2.41
CA ARG A 134 -2.71 -9.98 3.50
C ARG A 134 -2.25 -8.71 4.23
N ALA A 135 -2.08 -7.60 3.51
CA ALA A 135 -1.75 -6.32 4.13
C ALA A 135 -2.88 -5.82 5.04
N LEU A 136 -4.14 -5.99 4.63
CA LEU A 136 -5.29 -5.66 5.48
C LEU A 136 -5.31 -6.51 6.75
N ASP A 137 -5.05 -7.81 6.65
CA ASP A 137 -4.94 -8.70 7.81
C ASP A 137 -3.85 -8.22 8.77
N ALA A 138 -2.69 -7.85 8.22
CA ALA A 138 -1.55 -7.36 9.01
C ALA A 138 -1.89 -6.06 9.74
N LEU A 139 -2.51 -5.10 9.05
CA LEU A 139 -2.89 -3.82 9.64
C LEU A 139 -3.94 -3.99 10.72
N ALA A 140 -4.95 -4.83 10.51
CA ALA A 140 -5.95 -5.11 11.53
C ALA A 140 -5.29 -5.57 12.83
N ASN A 141 -4.31 -6.45 12.71
CA ASN A 141 -3.57 -6.99 13.84
C ASN A 141 -2.68 -5.93 14.51
N LEU A 142 -1.98 -5.12 13.71
CA LEU A 142 -1.11 -4.05 14.22
C LEU A 142 -1.90 -2.98 14.98
N ILE A 143 -3.04 -2.58 14.47
CA ILE A 143 -3.89 -1.55 15.08
C ILE A 143 -4.44 -2.05 16.42
N GLU A 144 -4.83 -3.30 16.52
CA GLU A 144 -5.30 -3.89 17.77
C GLU A 144 -4.21 -3.94 18.85
N ARG A 145 -2.95 -4.15 18.45
CA ARG A 145 -1.81 -4.23 19.37
C ARG A 145 -1.32 -2.88 19.86
N GLU A 146 -1.47 -1.84 19.05
CA GLU A 146 -0.89 -0.52 19.30
C GLU A 146 -1.23 0.03 20.70
N PRO A 147 -2.51 -0.01 21.18
CA PRO A 147 -2.84 0.47 22.51
C PRO A 147 -2.12 -0.28 23.63
N ALA A 148 -1.91 -1.57 23.48
CA ALA A 148 -1.22 -2.40 24.49
C ALA A 148 0.29 -2.16 24.50
N GLU A 149 0.88 -1.83 23.36
CA GLU A 149 2.32 -1.50 23.23
C GLU A 149 2.59 -0.07 23.68
N ALA A 150 1.66 0.86 23.47
CA ALA A 150 1.79 2.24 23.91
C ALA A 150 1.79 2.36 25.44
N ASP A 151 1.18 1.43 26.15
CA ASP A 151 1.12 1.37 27.62
C ASP A 151 2.39 0.77 28.25
N ARG A 152 3.33 0.34 27.43
CA ARG A 152 4.62 -0.24 27.88
C ARG A 152 5.76 0.73 27.72
#